data_ea68467dc49d35ff4ebf4d50abd350bd
#
_entry.id   ea68467dc49d35ff4ebf4d50abd350bd
#
_cell.length_a   1.000
_cell.length_b   1.000
_cell.length_c   1.000
_cell.angle_alpha   90.00
_cell.angle_beta   90.00
_cell.angle_gamma   90.00
#
_symmetry.space_group_name_H-M   'P 1'
#
loop_
_entity.id
_entity.type
_entity.pdbx_description
1 polymer ?
#
loop_
_entity_poly.entity_id
_entity_poly.type
_entity_poly.pdbx_seq_one_letter_code
_entity_poly.pdbx_strand_id
1 'polypeptide(L)'
;MVAANGFSQIGRCGKRVGRRGSGQISAIGLSVPESSLDWWRSRLATHGFEVAGDERFGRKLIRFENPGHIVYEMVGIPDDDREPYTGAGVPREYGIRGTNGVTVSVRDFETSMEFMELAWNGRRTAEDGDHIRYEIGEGGPGRIVDYVREPDLPQGSWTFGEGIVHHCAFQVESHQVQDDVKAHLEGLGFTDVSERKDRGYFESMYVRTPSGALFEATVSKPEGFLIDEPYDEMGKDFQVPPVFADQAQWIKEYLEPLSY
;
A
#
# COMPACT_ATOMS: atom_id res chain seq x y z
N MET A 1 -1.39 6.33 3.16
CA MET A 1 -0.68 5.47 2.19
C MET A 1 -1.70 4.63 1.47
N VAL A 2 -1.94 4.80 0.21
CA VAL A 2 -2.89 4.01 -0.59
C VAL A 2 -2.12 3.40 -1.74
N ALA A 3 -2.10 2.09 -1.83
CA ALA A 3 -1.60 1.40 -3.02
C ALA A 3 -2.65 1.58 -4.13
N ALA A 4 -2.52 2.62 -4.93
CA ALA A 4 -3.34 2.75 -6.11
C ALA A 4 -2.82 1.78 -7.17
N ASN A 5 -3.68 0.88 -7.64
CA ASN A 5 -3.39 0.12 -8.85
C ASN A 5 -3.17 1.11 -10.00
N GLY A 6 -1.92 1.19 -10.48
CA GLY A 6 -1.56 2.18 -11.49
C GLY A 6 -2.35 1.99 -12.78
N PHE A 7 -3.21 2.92 -13.07
CA PHE A 7 -3.95 3.03 -14.33
C PHE A 7 -3.05 3.22 -15.57
N SER A 8 -1.73 3.34 -15.41
CA SER A 8 -0.81 3.61 -16.51
C SER A 8 -0.60 2.46 -17.49
N GLN A 9 -1.24 1.30 -17.30
CA GLN A 9 -1.14 0.14 -18.21
C GLN A 9 -2.50 -0.40 -18.68
N ILE A 10 -3.51 0.42 -18.82
CA ILE A 10 -4.80 0.01 -19.44
C ILE A 10 -4.64 -0.17 -20.99
N GLY A 11 -3.42 -0.33 -21.47
CA GLY A 11 -3.16 -0.70 -22.86
C GLY A 11 -3.16 -2.21 -23.04
N ARG A 12 -4.29 -2.80 -23.43
CA ARG A 12 -4.40 -4.19 -23.94
C ARG A 12 -4.00 -5.32 -22.96
N CYS A 13 -4.18 -5.17 -21.68
CA CYS A 13 -4.05 -6.31 -20.76
C CYS A 13 -5.41 -6.98 -20.64
N GLY A 14 -5.65 -8.05 -21.41
CA GLY A 14 -6.64 -9.04 -21.03
C GLY A 14 -6.36 -9.46 -19.58
N LYS A 15 -7.36 -10.00 -18.86
CA LYS A 15 -7.28 -10.45 -17.46
C LYS A 15 -5.97 -11.21 -17.19
N ARG A 16 -4.89 -10.49 -16.88
CA ARG A 16 -3.62 -11.10 -16.54
C ARG A 16 -3.55 -11.19 -15.04
N VAL A 17 -3.64 -12.39 -14.51
CA VAL A 17 -3.36 -12.64 -13.10
C VAL A 17 -1.88 -12.41 -12.86
N GLY A 18 -1.55 -11.57 -11.90
CA GLY A 18 -0.19 -11.33 -11.47
C GLY A 18 0.40 -12.57 -10.81
N ARG A 19 1.72 -12.69 -10.81
CA ARG A 19 2.41 -13.79 -10.15
C ARG A 19 3.04 -13.29 -8.86
N ARG A 20 2.63 -13.86 -7.74
CA ARG A 20 3.26 -13.61 -6.44
C ARG A 20 4.69 -14.12 -6.40
N GLY A 21 5.53 -13.40 -5.70
CA GLY A 21 6.90 -13.78 -5.45
C GLY A 21 7.63 -12.78 -4.58
N SER A 22 8.92 -13.06 -4.38
CA SER A 22 9.83 -12.17 -3.67
C SER A 22 9.99 -10.83 -4.39
N GLY A 23 10.23 -9.76 -3.66
CA GLY A 23 10.37 -8.41 -4.20
C GLY A 23 9.03 -7.71 -4.48
N GLN A 24 7.97 -8.15 -3.84
CA GLN A 24 6.64 -7.56 -3.96
C GLN A 24 6.09 -7.18 -2.58
N ILE A 25 5.15 -6.23 -2.58
CA ILE A 25 4.32 -5.95 -1.40
C ILE A 25 3.36 -7.14 -1.25
N SER A 26 3.54 -7.93 -0.18
CA SER A 26 2.85 -9.19 0.04
C SER A 26 1.60 -9.04 0.91
N ALA A 27 1.50 -7.97 1.72
CA ALA A 27 0.32 -7.67 2.51
C ALA A 27 0.14 -6.17 2.75
N ILE A 28 -1.11 -5.76 2.95
CA ILE A 28 -1.52 -4.40 3.33
C ILE A 28 -2.07 -4.47 4.76
N GLY A 29 -1.40 -3.79 5.70
CA GLY A 29 -1.85 -3.66 7.07
C GLY A 29 -2.85 -2.52 7.23
N LEU A 30 -3.97 -2.80 7.86
CA LEU A 30 -5.00 -1.83 8.26
C LEU A 30 -5.03 -1.74 9.78
N SER A 31 -5.04 -0.53 10.31
CA SER A 31 -5.13 -0.27 11.73
C SER A 31 -6.58 -0.32 12.21
N VAL A 32 -6.82 -1.11 13.24
CA VAL A 32 -8.13 -1.20 13.92
C VAL A 32 -7.90 -1.22 15.43
N PRO A 33 -8.90 -0.84 16.26
CA PRO A 33 -8.82 -1.07 17.71
C PRO A 33 -8.59 -2.56 18.01
N GLU A 34 -7.67 -2.89 18.90
CA GLU A 34 -7.39 -4.30 19.23
C GLU A 34 -8.64 -5.04 19.70
N SER A 35 -9.51 -4.36 20.45
CA SER A 35 -10.80 -4.91 20.91
C SER A 35 -11.78 -5.24 19.79
N SER A 36 -11.56 -4.77 18.56
CA SER A 36 -12.44 -5.00 17.41
C SER A 36 -12.08 -6.25 16.60
N LEU A 37 -10.95 -6.89 16.86
CA LEU A 37 -10.44 -8.00 16.03
C LEU A 37 -11.42 -9.19 15.97
N ASP A 38 -12.09 -9.53 17.07
CA ASP A 38 -13.09 -10.63 17.10
C ASP A 38 -14.34 -10.27 16.30
N TRP A 39 -14.76 -9.00 16.34
CA TRP A 39 -15.86 -8.51 15.53
C TRP A 39 -15.51 -8.59 14.03
N TRP A 40 -14.32 -8.14 13.65
CA TRP A 40 -13.84 -8.21 12.27
C TRP A 40 -13.72 -9.66 11.78
N ARG A 41 -13.20 -10.55 12.62
CA ARG A 41 -13.13 -12.00 12.30
C ARG A 41 -14.51 -12.55 11.99
N SER A 42 -15.48 -12.27 12.84
CA SER A 42 -16.85 -12.73 12.67
C SER A 42 -17.50 -12.16 11.42
N ARG A 43 -17.32 -10.85 11.19
CA ARG A 43 -17.85 -10.16 9.99
C ARG A 43 -17.27 -10.74 8.71
N LEU A 44 -15.96 -10.86 8.61
CA LEU A 44 -15.29 -11.42 7.43
C LEU A 44 -15.73 -12.87 7.17
N ALA A 45 -15.82 -13.70 8.20
CA ALA A 45 -16.30 -15.07 8.06
C ALA A 45 -17.76 -15.14 7.57
N THR A 46 -18.62 -14.23 8.03
CA THR A 46 -20.01 -14.13 7.56
C THR A 46 -20.08 -13.79 6.06
N HIS A 47 -19.10 -13.07 5.55
CA HIS A 47 -18.97 -12.75 4.12
C HIS A 47 -18.14 -13.78 3.32
N GLY A 48 -17.84 -14.95 3.92
CA GLY A 48 -17.20 -16.07 3.23
C GLY A 48 -15.68 -16.00 3.14
N PHE A 49 -15.02 -15.08 3.88
CA PHE A 49 -13.56 -15.02 3.93
C PHE A 49 -12.98 -16.02 4.92
N GLU A 50 -11.90 -16.69 4.54
CA GLU A 50 -11.06 -17.43 5.47
C GLU A 50 -10.19 -16.43 6.25
N VAL A 51 -10.23 -16.51 7.58
CA VAL A 51 -9.54 -15.57 8.47
C VAL A 51 -8.59 -16.30 9.39
N ALA A 52 -7.29 -16.08 9.22
CA ALA A 52 -6.26 -16.56 10.13
C ALA A 52 -5.97 -15.51 11.22
N GLY A 53 -5.62 -15.96 12.41
CA GLY A 53 -5.08 -15.12 13.48
C GLY A 53 -3.56 -15.23 13.51
N ASP A 54 -2.90 -14.15 13.90
CA ASP A 54 -1.44 -14.09 14.06
C ASP A 54 -1.08 -13.04 15.12
N GLU A 55 0.18 -13.08 15.56
CA GLU A 55 0.77 -12.07 16.42
C GLU A 55 2.17 -11.73 15.91
N ARG A 56 2.43 -10.45 15.67
CA ARG A 56 3.75 -9.97 15.25
C ARG A 56 4.12 -8.68 15.96
N PHE A 57 5.38 -8.56 16.33
CA PHE A 57 5.90 -7.40 17.06
C PHE A 57 5.07 -7.06 18.30
N GLY A 58 4.55 -8.10 19.00
CA GLY A 58 3.69 -7.94 20.16
C GLY A 58 2.30 -7.35 19.86
N ARG A 59 1.84 -7.42 18.62
CA ARG A 59 0.51 -6.97 18.19
C ARG A 59 -0.30 -8.12 17.62
N LYS A 60 -1.51 -8.30 18.11
CA LYS A 60 -2.46 -9.23 17.52
C LYS A 60 -2.97 -8.71 16.20
N LEU A 61 -3.16 -9.60 15.25
CA LEU A 61 -3.73 -9.29 13.95
C LEU A 61 -4.60 -10.44 13.44
N ILE A 62 -5.43 -10.13 12.48
CA ILE A 62 -6.11 -11.12 11.65
C ILE A 62 -5.76 -10.87 10.18
N ARG A 63 -5.63 -11.98 9.44
CA ARG A 63 -5.21 -11.98 8.04
C ARG A 63 -6.26 -12.64 7.18
N PHE A 64 -6.56 -12.05 6.03
CA PHE A 64 -7.45 -12.60 5.03
C PHE A 64 -7.03 -12.17 3.63
N GLU A 65 -7.49 -12.90 2.62
CA GLU A 65 -7.26 -12.59 1.21
C GLU A 65 -8.57 -12.14 0.59
N ASN A 66 -8.55 -11.04 -0.17
CA ASN A 66 -9.72 -10.59 -0.92
C ASN A 66 -9.90 -11.40 -2.22
N PRO A 67 -11.06 -11.30 -2.91
CA PRO A 67 -11.30 -12.02 -4.17
C PRO A 67 -10.28 -11.72 -5.28
N GLY A 68 -9.63 -10.56 -5.24
CA GLY A 68 -8.53 -10.19 -6.14
C GLY A 68 -7.15 -10.69 -5.69
N HIS A 69 -7.08 -11.61 -4.74
CA HIS A 69 -5.85 -12.22 -4.22
C HIS A 69 -4.90 -11.27 -3.49
N ILE A 70 -5.35 -10.10 -3.06
CA ILE A 70 -4.57 -9.21 -2.20
C ILE A 70 -4.78 -9.61 -0.74
N VAL A 71 -3.68 -9.76 -0.02
CA VAL A 71 -3.70 -10.07 1.41
C VAL A 71 -3.84 -8.79 2.21
N TYR A 72 -4.80 -8.80 3.11
CA TYR A 72 -5.00 -7.76 4.12
C TYR A 72 -4.73 -8.28 5.52
N GLU A 73 -4.18 -7.43 6.35
CA GLU A 73 -3.93 -7.68 7.77
C GLU A 73 -4.61 -6.58 8.58
N MET A 74 -5.58 -6.94 9.42
CA MET A 74 -6.16 -6.00 10.37
C MET A 74 -5.34 -6.08 11.66
N VAL A 75 -4.60 -5.05 11.96
CA VAL A 75 -3.65 -4.99 13.07
C VAL A 75 -4.30 -4.26 14.24
N GLY A 76 -4.31 -4.89 15.39
CA GLY A 76 -4.84 -4.32 16.62
C GLY A 76 -3.93 -3.23 17.18
N ILE A 77 -4.33 -1.97 17.07
CA ILE A 77 -3.59 -0.81 17.58
C ILE A 77 -4.45 -0.12 18.64
N PRO A 78 -4.01 -0.09 19.91
CA PRO A 78 -4.81 0.49 20.99
C PRO A 78 -4.92 2.01 20.92
N ASP A 79 -3.88 2.70 20.45
CA ASP A 79 -3.72 4.15 20.58
C ASP A 79 -3.70 4.89 19.23
N ASP A 80 -4.42 4.38 18.22
CA ASP A 80 -4.58 5.07 16.94
C ASP A 80 -5.80 5.99 17.01
N ASP A 81 -5.55 7.28 17.07
CA ASP A 81 -6.56 8.35 17.24
C ASP A 81 -7.12 8.89 15.91
N ARG A 82 -6.68 8.34 14.77
CA ARG A 82 -7.20 8.74 13.45
C ARG A 82 -8.72 8.47 13.38
N GLU A 83 -9.41 9.32 12.61
CA GLU A 83 -10.87 9.19 12.43
C GLU A 83 -11.22 7.82 11.81
N PRO A 84 -12.13 7.04 12.42
CA PRO A 84 -12.49 5.73 11.94
C PRO A 84 -13.41 5.79 10.72
N TYR A 85 -13.18 4.88 9.78
CA TYR A 85 -14.15 4.61 8.73
C TYR A 85 -15.38 3.89 9.29
N THR A 86 -16.57 4.45 9.04
CA THR A 86 -17.87 3.95 9.53
C THR A 86 -18.83 3.53 8.41
N GLY A 87 -18.34 3.41 7.17
CA GLY A 87 -19.15 2.98 6.04
C GLY A 87 -19.55 1.51 6.10
N ALA A 88 -20.47 1.12 5.23
CA ALA A 88 -20.93 -0.27 5.07
C ALA A 88 -21.41 -0.93 6.41
N GLY A 89 -22.00 -0.17 7.30
CA GLY A 89 -22.51 -0.67 8.58
C GLY A 89 -21.42 -1.06 9.60
N VAL A 90 -20.21 -0.52 9.47
CA VAL A 90 -19.14 -0.68 10.47
C VAL A 90 -19.41 0.27 11.64
N PRO A 91 -19.60 -0.24 12.87
CA PRO A 91 -19.72 0.61 14.06
C PRO A 91 -18.44 1.43 14.27
N ARG A 92 -18.60 2.67 14.75
CA ARG A 92 -17.49 3.60 14.97
C ARG A 92 -16.37 3.03 15.85
N GLU A 93 -16.73 2.32 16.89
CA GLU A 93 -15.80 1.67 17.81
C GLU A 93 -14.98 0.55 17.18
N TYR A 94 -15.38 0.02 16.03
CA TYR A 94 -14.68 -1.03 15.28
C TYR A 94 -14.04 -0.53 13.99
N GLY A 95 -14.24 0.76 13.67
CA GLY A 95 -13.83 1.36 12.42
C GLY A 95 -12.33 1.25 12.13
N ILE A 96 -12.01 1.02 10.84
CA ILE A 96 -10.63 1.07 10.34
C ILE A 96 -10.13 2.50 10.49
N ARG A 97 -8.95 2.66 11.10
CA ARG A 97 -8.29 3.97 11.31
C ARG A 97 -7.44 4.42 10.12
N GLY A 98 -7.24 3.54 9.16
CA GLY A 98 -6.40 3.77 7.98
C GLY A 98 -5.36 2.67 7.81
N THR A 99 -4.42 2.88 6.90
CA THR A 99 -3.30 1.98 6.71
C THR A 99 -2.44 1.93 7.97
N ASN A 100 -2.04 0.74 8.41
CA ASN A 100 -1.02 0.54 9.42
C ASN A 100 0.37 0.55 8.80
N GLY A 101 0.57 -0.25 7.76
CA GLY A 101 1.81 -0.39 7.04
C GLY A 101 1.68 -1.35 5.87
N VAL A 102 2.80 -1.69 5.27
CA VAL A 102 2.87 -2.73 4.24
C VAL A 102 3.92 -3.75 4.60
N THR A 103 3.72 -5.00 4.16
CA THR A 103 4.74 -6.06 4.25
C THR A 103 5.32 -6.30 2.88
N VAL A 104 6.65 -6.28 2.76
CA VAL A 104 7.40 -6.57 1.54
C VAL A 104 8.06 -7.95 1.69
N SER A 105 7.77 -8.86 0.77
CA SER A 105 8.45 -10.16 0.70
C SER A 105 9.83 -10.00 0.11
N VAL A 106 10.84 -10.58 0.77
CA VAL A 106 12.24 -10.57 0.31
C VAL A 106 12.88 -11.95 0.49
N ARG A 107 13.89 -12.26 -0.31
CA ARG A 107 14.63 -13.52 -0.16
C ARG A 107 15.68 -13.47 0.95
N ASP A 108 16.24 -12.30 1.14
CA ASP A 108 17.15 -11.96 2.22
C ASP A 108 16.90 -10.53 2.69
N PHE A 109 17.39 -10.18 3.88
CA PHE A 109 17.21 -8.85 4.43
C PHE A 109 18.30 -7.85 4.02
N GLU A 110 19.49 -8.32 3.68
CA GLU A 110 20.71 -7.49 3.62
C GLU A 110 20.56 -6.29 2.71
N THR A 111 20.21 -6.53 1.43
CA THR A 111 20.04 -5.44 0.45
C THR A 111 18.86 -4.51 0.77
N SER A 112 17.81 -5.06 1.38
CA SER A 112 16.63 -4.28 1.76
C SER A 112 16.89 -3.41 2.98
N MET A 113 17.68 -3.88 3.94
CA MET A 113 18.07 -3.12 5.12
C MET A 113 18.93 -1.93 4.73
N GLU A 114 19.96 -2.14 3.91
CA GLU A 114 20.82 -1.07 3.42
C GLU A 114 20.03 -0.01 2.67
N PHE A 115 19.11 -0.40 1.79
CA PHE A 115 18.23 0.52 1.09
C PHE A 115 17.37 1.33 2.07
N MET A 116 16.71 0.68 3.02
CA MET A 116 15.84 1.37 3.97
C MET A 116 16.60 2.36 4.84
N GLU A 117 17.78 1.99 5.33
CA GLU A 117 18.56 2.81 6.25
C GLU A 117 19.29 3.96 5.56
N LEU A 118 19.91 3.71 4.41
CA LEU A 118 20.75 4.70 3.72
C LEU A 118 19.98 5.50 2.66
N ALA A 119 19.06 4.86 1.94
CA ALA A 119 18.39 5.49 0.80
C ALA A 119 16.99 6.03 1.13
N TRP A 120 16.26 5.37 2.03
CA TRP A 120 14.87 5.72 2.35
C TRP A 120 14.70 6.33 3.74
N ASN A 121 15.80 6.53 4.48
CA ASN A 121 15.82 7.11 5.82
C ASN A 121 14.87 6.38 6.80
N GLY A 122 14.76 5.07 6.65
CA GLY A 122 13.96 4.23 7.52
C GLY A 122 14.75 3.85 8.78
N ARG A 123 14.07 3.83 9.90
CA ARG A 123 14.64 3.44 11.19
C ARG A 123 14.15 2.04 11.54
N ARG A 124 15.07 1.08 11.68
CA ARG A 124 14.75 -0.28 12.17
C ARG A 124 14.28 -0.19 13.62
N THR A 125 13.09 -0.71 13.90
CA THR A 125 12.45 -0.60 15.24
C THR A 125 12.19 -1.93 15.90
N ALA A 126 12.05 -3.02 15.14
CA ALA A 126 11.80 -4.34 15.70
C ALA A 126 12.25 -5.47 14.75
N GLU A 127 12.45 -6.66 15.34
CA GLU A 127 12.64 -7.92 14.65
C GLU A 127 11.80 -8.98 15.35
N ASP A 128 11.13 -9.85 14.56
CA ASP A 128 10.29 -10.91 15.08
C ASP A 128 10.30 -12.10 14.09
N GLY A 129 11.07 -13.14 14.41
CA GLY A 129 11.26 -14.29 13.54
C GLY A 129 11.80 -13.91 12.16
N ASP A 130 11.04 -14.21 11.14
CA ASP A 130 11.38 -13.86 9.75
C ASP A 130 10.87 -12.48 9.32
N HIS A 131 10.58 -11.59 10.28
CA HIS A 131 10.12 -10.23 10.01
C HIS A 131 11.06 -9.19 10.61
N ILE A 132 11.28 -8.10 9.85
CA ILE A 132 11.96 -6.89 10.34
C ILE A 132 11.05 -5.71 10.07
N ARG A 133 10.91 -4.82 11.07
CA ARG A 133 10.11 -3.59 10.98
C ARG A 133 10.98 -2.37 10.82
N TYR A 134 10.62 -1.55 9.85
CA TYR A 134 11.09 -0.18 9.67
C TYR A 134 9.96 0.82 9.87
N GLU A 135 10.30 1.94 10.47
CA GLU A 135 9.44 3.12 10.56
C GLU A 135 10.09 4.30 9.88
N ILE A 136 9.27 5.12 9.22
CA ILE A 136 9.69 6.28 8.45
C ILE A 136 9.20 7.55 9.12
N GLY A 137 10.02 8.60 9.14
CA GLY A 137 9.70 9.86 9.79
C GLY A 137 9.46 9.68 11.30
N GLU A 138 8.34 10.18 11.78
CA GLU A 138 7.94 10.06 13.20
C GLU A 138 7.55 8.64 13.62
N GLY A 139 7.33 7.75 12.64
CA GLY A 139 6.90 6.38 12.89
C GLY A 139 5.42 6.24 13.17
N GLY A 140 5.04 5.06 13.68
CA GLY A 140 3.65 4.74 14.01
C GLY A 140 2.79 4.32 12.82
N PRO A 141 1.48 4.09 13.05
CA PRO A 141 0.57 3.62 12.03
C PRO A 141 0.52 4.48 10.79
N GLY A 142 0.62 3.86 9.61
CA GLY A 142 0.70 4.54 8.31
C GLY A 142 2.12 4.84 7.83
N ARG A 143 3.15 4.60 8.67
CA ARG A 143 4.57 4.87 8.37
C ARG A 143 5.45 3.64 8.58
N ILE A 144 4.85 2.45 8.52
CA ILE A 144 5.50 1.17 8.78
C ILE A 144 5.76 0.43 7.47
N VAL A 145 6.97 -0.08 7.32
CA VAL A 145 7.34 -1.07 6.29
C VAL A 145 7.91 -2.28 7.01
N ASP A 146 7.20 -3.39 6.93
CA ASP A 146 7.68 -4.68 7.40
C ASP A 146 8.29 -5.44 6.22
N TYR A 147 9.41 -6.10 6.43
CA TYR A 147 9.99 -7.06 5.51
C TYR A 147 9.81 -8.46 6.06
N VAL A 148 9.38 -9.39 5.22
CA VAL A 148 9.33 -10.82 5.54
C VAL A 148 10.32 -11.58 4.67
N ARG A 149 11.15 -12.43 5.30
CA ARG A 149 12.11 -13.26 4.60
C ARG A 149 11.46 -14.55 4.13
N GLU A 150 11.37 -14.71 2.82
CA GLU A 150 10.80 -15.87 2.13
C GLU A 150 11.78 -16.34 1.04
N PRO A 151 12.88 -17.05 1.42
CA PRO A 151 13.99 -17.36 0.53
C PRO A 151 13.62 -18.30 -0.62
N ASP A 152 12.60 -19.12 -0.43
CA ASP A 152 12.15 -20.12 -1.41
C ASP A 152 11.17 -19.57 -2.44
N LEU A 153 10.66 -18.36 -2.24
CA LEU A 153 9.77 -17.73 -3.21
C LEU A 153 10.55 -17.31 -4.47
N PRO A 154 10.02 -17.61 -5.66
CA PRO A 154 10.62 -17.11 -6.90
C PRO A 154 10.54 -15.58 -6.97
N GLN A 155 11.43 -14.96 -7.73
CA GLN A 155 11.35 -13.52 -7.99
C GLN A 155 10.02 -13.17 -8.65
N GLY A 156 9.25 -12.27 -8.02
CA GLY A 156 7.91 -11.86 -8.47
C GLY A 156 7.86 -10.47 -9.09
N SER A 157 8.92 -9.69 -8.97
CA SER A 157 9.03 -8.35 -9.54
C SER A 157 8.74 -8.35 -11.03
N TRP A 158 8.24 -7.23 -11.55
CA TRP A 158 7.96 -7.01 -12.97
C TRP A 158 6.76 -7.78 -13.55
N THR A 159 6.11 -8.66 -12.80
CA THR A 159 4.93 -9.39 -13.27
C THR A 159 3.67 -8.80 -12.65
N PHE A 160 3.31 -7.61 -13.09
CA PHE A 160 2.08 -6.95 -12.65
C PHE A 160 0.85 -7.60 -13.26
N GLY A 161 -0.23 -7.60 -12.49
CA GLY A 161 -1.52 -8.14 -12.86
C GLY A 161 -2.47 -8.12 -11.67
N GLU A 162 -3.62 -8.73 -11.84
CA GLU A 162 -4.61 -8.90 -10.78
C GLU A 162 -3.99 -9.62 -9.58
N GLY A 163 -4.25 -9.14 -8.38
CA GLY A 163 -3.73 -9.68 -7.12
C GLY A 163 -2.34 -9.20 -6.73
N ILE A 164 -1.72 -8.28 -7.47
CA ILE A 164 -0.40 -7.72 -7.15
C ILE A 164 -0.53 -6.24 -6.78
N VAL A 165 0.04 -5.88 -5.63
CA VAL A 165 0.18 -4.48 -5.24
C VAL A 165 1.32 -3.85 -6.05
N HIS A 166 1.01 -2.81 -6.81
CA HIS A 166 1.94 -2.22 -7.77
C HIS A 166 3.09 -1.47 -7.09
N HIS A 167 2.77 -0.64 -6.10
CA HIS A 167 3.76 0.20 -5.38
C HIS A 167 3.27 0.58 -3.99
N CYS A 168 4.19 1.09 -3.19
CA CYS A 168 3.92 1.78 -1.94
C CYS A 168 4.31 3.25 -2.08
N ALA A 169 3.36 4.17 -1.86
CA ALA A 169 3.58 5.60 -1.92
C ALA A 169 3.78 6.20 -0.52
N PHE A 170 4.78 7.05 -0.41
CA PHE A 170 5.13 7.81 0.78
C PHE A 170 4.93 9.29 0.50
N GLN A 171 4.09 9.94 1.29
CA GLN A 171 3.92 11.37 1.18
C GLN A 171 5.14 12.10 1.71
N VAL A 172 5.65 13.06 0.93
CA VAL A 172 6.67 14.01 1.34
C VAL A 172 6.08 15.43 1.37
N GLU A 173 6.72 16.32 2.12
CA GLU A 173 6.14 17.62 2.47
C GLU A 173 6.08 18.61 1.29
N SER A 174 7.03 18.51 0.36
CA SER A 174 7.15 19.47 -0.74
C SER A 174 7.92 18.90 -1.94
N HIS A 175 7.82 19.59 -3.07
CA HIS A 175 8.63 19.30 -4.25
C HIS A 175 10.14 19.41 -3.99
N GLN A 176 10.57 20.32 -3.12
CA GLN A 176 11.99 20.41 -2.75
C GLN A 176 12.45 19.15 -2.04
N VAL A 177 11.67 18.63 -1.07
CA VAL A 177 11.99 17.36 -0.38
C VAL A 177 11.99 16.20 -1.37
N GLN A 178 11.07 16.19 -2.33
CA GLN A 178 11.05 15.16 -3.37
C GLN A 178 12.30 15.23 -4.27
N ASP A 179 12.76 16.43 -4.65
CA ASP A 179 13.98 16.63 -5.42
C ASP A 179 15.23 16.23 -4.62
N ASP A 180 15.26 16.54 -3.33
CA ASP A 180 16.36 16.15 -2.42
C ASP A 180 16.42 14.60 -2.28
N VAL A 181 15.26 13.92 -2.17
CA VAL A 181 15.18 12.45 -2.16
C VAL A 181 15.73 11.88 -3.47
N LYS A 182 15.35 12.46 -4.62
CA LYS A 182 15.88 12.03 -5.92
C LYS A 182 17.38 12.17 -5.99
N ALA A 183 17.91 13.36 -5.67
CA ALA A 183 19.34 13.63 -5.70
C ALA A 183 20.13 12.70 -4.76
N HIS A 184 19.58 12.40 -3.59
CA HIS A 184 20.17 11.47 -2.63
C HIS A 184 20.24 10.05 -3.20
N LEU A 185 19.15 9.54 -3.77
CA LEU A 185 19.09 8.21 -4.39
C LEU A 185 20.07 8.09 -5.56
N GLU A 186 20.11 9.10 -6.45
CA GLU A 186 21.05 9.14 -7.57
C GLU A 186 22.51 9.20 -7.09
N GLY A 187 22.77 9.93 -6.00
CA GLY A 187 24.08 10.00 -5.34
C GLY A 187 24.53 8.65 -4.76
N LEU A 188 23.60 7.80 -4.36
CA LEU A 188 23.85 6.41 -3.94
C LEU A 188 23.95 5.42 -5.12
N GLY A 189 23.77 5.88 -6.35
CA GLY A 189 23.90 5.07 -7.57
C GLY A 189 22.60 4.43 -8.08
N PHE A 190 21.44 4.82 -7.57
CA PHE A 190 20.15 4.40 -8.14
C PHE A 190 19.87 5.17 -9.43
N THR A 191 19.92 4.46 -10.58
CA THR A 191 19.80 5.07 -11.92
C THR A 191 18.39 4.99 -12.51
N ASP A 192 17.47 4.32 -11.84
CA ASP A 192 16.08 4.12 -12.26
C ASP A 192 15.09 5.04 -11.56
N VAL A 193 15.58 6.04 -10.84
CA VAL A 193 14.72 7.07 -10.22
C VAL A 193 14.03 7.86 -11.31
N SER A 194 12.69 7.83 -11.31
CA SER A 194 11.93 8.49 -12.37
C SER A 194 11.94 10.01 -12.24
N GLU A 195 11.71 10.70 -13.36
CA GLU A 195 11.30 12.10 -13.31
C GLU A 195 9.96 12.23 -12.59
N ARG A 196 9.67 13.45 -12.09
CA ARG A 196 8.40 13.79 -11.47
C ARG A 196 7.26 13.65 -12.50
N LYS A 197 6.20 12.97 -12.11
CA LYS A 197 5.04 12.69 -12.94
C LYS A 197 3.78 13.25 -12.30
N ASP A 198 3.07 14.11 -13.01
CA ASP A 198 1.74 14.56 -12.60
C ASP A 198 0.73 13.41 -12.71
N ARG A 199 0.02 13.14 -11.62
CA ARG A 199 -1.01 12.11 -11.50
C ARG A 199 -2.43 12.70 -11.34
N GLY A 200 -2.59 14.00 -11.55
CA GLY A 200 -3.84 14.72 -11.37
C GLY A 200 -4.00 15.21 -9.93
N TYR A 201 -3.98 14.34 -8.96
CA TYR A 201 -4.21 14.62 -7.53
C TYR A 201 -2.92 14.84 -6.74
N PHE A 202 -1.82 14.34 -7.26
CA PHE A 202 -0.49 14.39 -6.65
C PHE A 202 0.58 14.28 -7.73
N GLU A 203 1.81 14.57 -7.37
CA GLU A 203 2.97 14.43 -8.22
C GLU A 203 3.95 13.43 -7.64
N SER A 204 4.42 12.50 -8.46
CA SER A 204 5.10 11.29 -8.03
C SER A 204 6.45 11.09 -8.67
N MET A 205 7.37 10.55 -7.89
CA MET A 205 8.66 10.03 -8.30
C MET A 205 8.79 8.58 -7.82
N TYR A 206 9.31 7.72 -8.66
CA TYR A 206 9.39 6.28 -8.40
C TYR A 206 10.83 5.80 -8.35
N VAL A 207 11.09 4.83 -7.50
CA VAL A 207 12.34 4.07 -7.45
C VAL A 207 12.04 2.60 -7.17
N ARG A 208 12.76 1.71 -7.84
CA ARG A 208 12.67 0.29 -7.53
C ARG A 208 13.71 -0.05 -6.46
N THR A 209 13.23 -0.66 -5.37
CA THR A 209 14.12 -1.15 -4.31
C THR A 209 14.98 -2.30 -4.84
N PRO A 210 16.16 -2.57 -4.26
CA PRO A 210 17.01 -3.68 -4.68
C PRO A 210 16.32 -5.05 -4.65
N SER A 211 15.40 -5.26 -3.71
CA SER A 211 14.58 -6.48 -3.65
C SER A 211 13.51 -6.56 -4.75
N GLY A 212 13.15 -5.43 -5.37
CA GLY A 212 12.23 -5.39 -6.50
C GLY A 212 10.90 -4.68 -6.26
N ALA A 213 10.56 -4.31 -5.01
CA ALA A 213 9.37 -3.52 -4.73
C ALA A 213 9.49 -2.11 -5.32
N LEU A 214 8.39 -1.55 -5.78
CA LEU A 214 8.35 -0.18 -6.28
C LEU A 214 7.92 0.77 -5.17
N PHE A 215 8.79 1.72 -4.85
CA PHE A 215 8.51 2.79 -3.91
C PHE A 215 8.27 4.10 -4.65
N GLU A 216 7.41 4.92 -4.09
CA GLU A 216 7.00 6.20 -4.64
C GLU A 216 7.13 7.29 -3.57
N ALA A 217 7.80 8.39 -3.90
CA ALA A 217 7.71 9.62 -3.12
C ALA A 217 6.71 10.56 -3.79
N THR A 218 5.70 11.03 -3.04
CA THR A 218 4.58 11.77 -3.61
C THR A 218 4.31 13.07 -2.85
N VAL A 219 3.99 14.13 -3.61
CA VAL A 219 3.52 15.42 -3.09
C VAL A 219 2.06 15.57 -3.49
N SER A 220 1.17 15.61 -2.50
CA SER A 220 -0.26 15.83 -2.75
C SER A 220 -0.51 17.26 -3.21
N LYS A 221 -1.39 17.43 -4.19
CA LYS A 221 -1.91 18.76 -4.55
C LYS A 221 -2.86 19.26 -3.44
N PRO A 222 -3.05 20.58 -3.30
CA PRO A 222 -3.86 21.13 -2.20
C PRO A 222 -5.26 20.56 -2.10
N GLU A 223 -5.97 20.42 -3.22
CA GLU A 223 -7.31 19.84 -3.26
C GLU A 223 -7.28 18.30 -3.20
N GLY A 224 -6.17 17.67 -3.67
CA GLY A 224 -6.05 16.22 -3.73
C GLY A 224 -7.24 15.55 -4.40
N PHE A 225 -7.80 14.53 -3.78
CA PHE A 225 -8.99 13.82 -4.27
C PHE A 225 -10.30 14.61 -4.09
N LEU A 226 -10.29 15.70 -3.31
CA LEU A 226 -11.46 16.57 -3.14
C LEU A 226 -11.87 17.30 -4.43
N ILE A 227 -11.01 17.27 -5.46
CA ILE A 227 -11.34 17.82 -6.80
C ILE A 227 -12.49 17.03 -7.47
N ASP A 228 -12.62 15.75 -7.15
CA ASP A 228 -13.65 14.87 -7.76
C ASP A 228 -14.90 14.77 -6.87
N GLU A 229 -14.69 14.57 -5.58
CA GLU A 229 -15.76 14.26 -4.63
C GLU A 229 -15.49 14.93 -3.26
N PRO A 230 -16.53 15.41 -2.58
CA PRO A 230 -16.43 15.78 -1.17
C PRO A 230 -16.00 14.58 -0.32
N TYR A 231 -15.35 14.83 0.81
CA TYR A 231 -14.79 13.78 1.69
C TYR A 231 -15.83 12.72 2.11
N ASP A 232 -17.05 13.13 2.42
CA ASP A 232 -18.15 12.27 2.86
C ASP A 232 -18.84 11.48 1.73
N GLU A 233 -18.53 11.83 0.46
CA GLU A 233 -19.03 11.16 -0.73
C GLU A 233 -17.96 10.23 -1.37
N MET A 234 -16.70 10.33 -0.93
CA MET A 234 -15.59 9.58 -1.54
C MET A 234 -15.86 8.08 -1.62
N GLY A 235 -15.66 7.54 -2.82
CA GLY A 235 -15.79 6.11 -3.10
C GLY A 235 -17.21 5.63 -3.34
N LYS A 236 -18.21 6.51 -3.39
CA LYS A 236 -19.59 6.16 -3.76
C LYS A 236 -19.76 6.04 -5.28
N ASP A 237 -19.04 6.88 -6.03
CA ASP A 237 -19.08 6.89 -7.48
C ASP A 237 -17.73 6.47 -8.09
N PHE A 238 -17.79 5.92 -9.31
CA PHE A 238 -16.59 5.59 -10.06
C PHE A 238 -16.03 6.86 -10.72
N GLN A 239 -14.92 7.35 -10.20
CA GLN A 239 -14.23 8.53 -10.71
C GLN A 239 -13.12 8.15 -11.70
N VAL A 240 -12.98 8.92 -12.77
CA VAL A 240 -11.88 8.82 -13.73
C VAL A 240 -10.97 10.03 -13.54
N PRO A 241 -9.68 9.84 -13.24
CA PRO A 241 -8.77 10.95 -13.05
C PRO A 241 -8.79 11.93 -14.22
N PRO A 242 -8.67 13.27 -14.00
CA PRO A 242 -8.74 14.28 -15.06
C PRO A 242 -7.80 14.03 -16.24
N VAL A 243 -6.63 13.44 -15.98
CA VAL A 243 -5.64 13.09 -17.02
C VAL A 243 -6.15 12.01 -17.99
N PHE A 244 -7.21 11.29 -17.66
CA PHE A 244 -7.86 10.28 -18.51
C PHE A 244 -9.29 10.65 -18.92
N ALA A 245 -9.69 11.92 -18.76
CA ALA A 245 -11.06 12.37 -19.04
C ALA A 245 -11.51 12.00 -20.47
N ASP A 246 -10.64 12.15 -21.46
CA ASP A 246 -10.92 11.79 -22.85
C ASP A 246 -11.15 10.29 -23.08
N GLN A 247 -10.75 9.45 -22.14
CA GLN A 247 -10.87 8.00 -22.18
C GLN A 247 -11.95 7.46 -21.21
N ALA A 248 -12.64 8.35 -20.50
CA ALA A 248 -13.54 7.98 -19.40
C ALA A 248 -14.63 7.00 -19.85
N GLN A 249 -15.25 7.22 -21.01
CA GLN A 249 -16.27 6.33 -21.54
C GLN A 249 -15.73 4.93 -21.83
N TRP A 250 -14.57 4.86 -22.50
CA TRP A 250 -13.91 3.60 -22.81
C TRP A 250 -13.49 2.85 -21.55
N ILE A 251 -12.96 3.55 -20.54
CA ILE A 251 -12.57 2.95 -19.25
C ILE A 251 -13.81 2.32 -18.59
N LYS A 252 -14.92 3.07 -18.51
CA LYS A 252 -16.18 2.57 -17.91
C LYS A 252 -16.75 1.35 -18.63
N GLU A 253 -16.67 1.33 -19.95
CA GLU A 253 -17.16 0.21 -20.78
C GLU A 253 -16.24 -1.02 -20.70
N TYR A 254 -14.95 -0.80 -20.48
CA TYR A 254 -13.95 -1.89 -20.39
C TYR A 254 -13.97 -2.61 -19.03
N LEU A 255 -14.32 -1.90 -17.97
CA LEU A 255 -14.37 -2.46 -16.63
C LEU A 255 -15.65 -3.30 -16.44
N GLU A 256 -15.50 -4.44 -15.78
CA GLU A 256 -16.67 -5.24 -15.37
C GLU A 256 -17.48 -4.44 -14.34
N PRO A 257 -18.82 -4.42 -14.46
CA PRO A 257 -19.66 -3.78 -13.45
C PRO A 257 -19.42 -4.40 -12.07
N LEU A 258 -19.14 -3.57 -11.09
CA LEU A 258 -19.09 -4.03 -9.70
C LEU A 258 -20.54 -4.29 -9.23
N SER A 259 -20.80 -5.50 -8.78
CA SER A 259 -22.04 -5.82 -8.07
C SER A 259 -21.78 -5.68 -6.57
N TYR A 260 -22.46 -4.74 -5.93
CA TYR A 260 -22.44 -4.53 -4.48
C TYR A 260 -23.58 -5.28 -3.80
#